data_6bd7075efda04b95effef16355088aa0
#
_entry.id   6bd7075efda04b95effef16355088aa0
#
_cell.length_a   1.000
_cell.length_b   1.000
_cell.length_c   1.000
_cell.angle_alpha   90.00
_cell.angle_beta   90.00
_cell.angle_gamma   90.00
#
_symmetry.space_group_name_H-M   'P 1'
#
loop_
_entity.id
_entity.type
_entity.pdbx_description
1 polymer ?
#
loop_
_entity_poly.entity_id
_entity_poly.type
_entity_poly.pdbx_seq_one_letter_code
_entity_poly.pdbx_strand_id
1 'polypeptide(L)'
;MQKNITIVGAGLVGSLEALYLTKRGHKVTIFERRNDLRSEIITAGKSINLALSERGWTALKKVGIHKEVMEIAIPMGKRIMHDTDGILTEQDYGTNGEAIYSVSRVELNVLMMKLAAKNGATLHFNEKCIHVDLEDGNATFENTNTSTKQTVSADLVIGADGAFSAVRKQMVKNPSQKYSYNEIDHDYKELLIPAGKNRIHLLNKNALHIWPRGNFMLIALANLDGSFTCTLFAPKTGKDSFEKLNSKEEVDSYFQKVFPDFTEMTPNLYEQWENNPTSSLGIVKTYPWHIKDTTLLIGDAAHATVPFYGQGMNAGFEDCRILDELLDKHEGDLKSCFEEYSKTRKPNGDGVQDLSMHNFIVMRDKTADPNFLLQKEIEKKFANLYPDKWTPLYSMVSFTNTPYSEAWEIGMKQEKLMQRIMSTPNIEKAWKTDKIMQKMLFLL
;
A
#
# COMPACT_ATOMS: atom_id res chain seq x y z
N MET A 1 -2.29 3.68 -33.32
CA MET A 1 -1.22 2.77 -33.87
C MET A 1 -0.71 1.86 -32.78
N GLN A 2 -0.34 0.61 -33.11
CA GLN A 2 0.35 -0.29 -32.21
C GLN A 2 1.75 0.25 -31.88
N LYS A 3 2.11 0.26 -30.58
CA LYS A 3 3.44 0.70 -30.10
C LYS A 3 4.19 -0.46 -29.47
N ASN A 4 5.53 -0.39 -29.52
CA ASN A 4 6.41 -1.26 -28.75
C ASN A 4 6.68 -0.58 -27.40
N ILE A 5 6.22 -1.19 -26.31
CA ILE A 5 6.32 -0.62 -24.96
C ILE A 5 7.19 -1.49 -24.09
N THR A 6 8.22 -0.91 -23.48
CA THR A 6 9.07 -1.56 -22.50
C THR A 6 8.64 -1.13 -21.09
N ILE A 7 8.32 -2.10 -20.24
CA ILE A 7 8.04 -1.88 -18.82
C ILE A 7 9.24 -2.36 -18.01
N VAL A 8 9.77 -1.50 -17.16
CA VAL A 8 10.85 -1.83 -16.22
C VAL A 8 10.21 -2.19 -14.89
N GLY A 9 10.30 -3.47 -14.50
CA GLY A 9 9.76 -4.04 -13.28
C GLY A 9 8.49 -4.87 -13.49
N ALA A 10 8.55 -6.18 -13.15
CA ALA A 10 7.42 -7.10 -13.13
C ALA A 10 6.75 -7.17 -11.75
N GLY A 11 6.75 -6.06 -11.00
CA GLY A 11 5.97 -5.92 -9.78
C GLY A 11 4.48 -5.85 -10.06
N LEU A 12 3.67 -5.67 -9.01
CA LEU A 12 2.21 -5.61 -9.11
C LEU A 12 1.73 -4.56 -10.13
N VAL A 13 2.28 -3.35 -10.03
CA VAL A 13 1.88 -2.23 -10.89
C VAL A 13 2.32 -2.45 -12.34
N GLY A 14 3.59 -2.86 -12.56
CA GLY A 14 4.09 -3.12 -13.92
C GLY A 14 3.37 -4.27 -14.61
N SER A 15 3.03 -5.32 -13.87
CA SER A 15 2.25 -6.45 -14.42
C SER A 15 0.80 -6.07 -14.73
N LEU A 16 0.18 -5.21 -13.90
CA LEU A 16 -1.16 -4.69 -14.16
C LEU A 16 -1.17 -3.75 -15.36
N GLU A 17 -0.20 -2.85 -15.45
CA GLU A 17 -0.07 -1.95 -16.61
C GLU A 17 0.13 -2.73 -17.92
N ALA A 18 0.93 -3.79 -17.89
CA ALA A 18 1.09 -4.66 -19.05
C ALA A 18 -0.24 -5.29 -19.51
N LEU A 19 -1.13 -5.65 -18.57
CA LEU A 19 -2.47 -6.13 -18.89
C LEU A 19 -3.33 -5.07 -19.59
N TYR A 20 -3.32 -3.84 -19.09
CA TYR A 20 -4.02 -2.73 -19.73
C TYR A 20 -3.52 -2.48 -21.15
N LEU A 21 -2.20 -2.37 -21.33
CA LEU A 21 -1.58 -2.04 -22.61
C LEU A 21 -1.69 -3.16 -23.66
N THR A 22 -1.58 -4.43 -23.25
CA THR A 22 -1.78 -5.57 -24.16
C THR A 22 -3.21 -5.65 -24.63
N LYS A 23 -4.20 -5.37 -23.78
CA LYS A 23 -5.60 -5.30 -24.18
C LYS A 23 -5.92 -4.16 -25.16
N ARG A 24 -5.10 -3.11 -25.16
CA ARG A 24 -5.13 -2.04 -26.18
C ARG A 24 -4.45 -2.43 -27.49
N GLY A 25 -3.88 -3.63 -27.58
CA GLY A 25 -3.21 -4.13 -28.76
C GLY A 25 -1.76 -3.66 -28.91
N HIS A 26 -1.14 -3.10 -27.87
CA HIS A 26 0.27 -2.76 -27.88
C HIS A 26 1.14 -4.01 -27.71
N LYS A 27 2.38 -3.97 -28.25
CA LYS A 27 3.40 -4.98 -27.99
C LYS A 27 4.14 -4.60 -26.73
N VAL A 28 3.97 -5.38 -25.66
CA VAL A 28 4.50 -5.09 -24.34
C VAL A 28 5.58 -6.09 -23.95
N THR A 29 6.75 -5.56 -23.54
CA THR A 29 7.88 -6.37 -23.01
C THR A 29 8.21 -5.86 -21.61
N ILE A 30 8.25 -6.77 -20.63
CA ILE A 30 8.58 -6.48 -19.23
C ILE A 30 9.97 -7.01 -18.92
N PHE A 31 10.82 -6.20 -18.30
CA PHE A 31 12.12 -6.59 -17.79
C PHE A 31 12.16 -6.53 -16.26
N GLU A 32 12.46 -7.64 -15.62
CA GLU A 32 12.53 -7.79 -14.16
C GLU A 32 13.93 -8.23 -13.73
N ARG A 33 14.50 -7.56 -12.73
CA ARG A 33 15.85 -7.86 -12.22
C ARG A 33 15.95 -9.15 -11.40
N ARG A 34 14.83 -9.61 -10.82
CA ARG A 34 14.76 -10.83 -10.00
C ARG A 34 14.52 -12.06 -10.88
N ASN A 35 14.71 -13.23 -10.26
CA ASN A 35 14.30 -14.51 -10.84
C ASN A 35 12.79 -14.53 -11.13
N ASP A 36 12.38 -15.49 -11.95
CA ASP A 36 10.97 -15.73 -12.24
C ASP A 36 10.26 -16.35 -11.04
N LEU A 37 9.52 -15.52 -10.30
CA LEU A 37 8.75 -15.96 -9.14
C LEU A 37 7.65 -17.00 -9.45
N ARG A 38 7.27 -17.17 -10.75
CA ARG A 38 6.27 -18.16 -11.16
C ARG A 38 6.81 -19.60 -11.08
N SER A 39 8.14 -19.75 -11.07
CA SER A 39 8.85 -21.03 -10.94
C SER A 39 9.33 -21.31 -9.50
N GLU A 40 9.21 -20.35 -8.59
CA GLU A 40 9.67 -20.51 -7.22
C GLU A 40 8.56 -21.08 -6.31
N ILE A 41 8.97 -21.82 -5.27
CA ILE A 41 8.05 -22.26 -4.22
C ILE A 41 7.73 -21.06 -3.33
N ILE A 42 6.48 -20.62 -3.35
CA ILE A 42 6.03 -19.52 -2.51
C ILE A 42 5.97 -20.01 -1.05
N THR A 43 6.81 -19.42 -0.19
CA THR A 43 6.82 -19.68 1.25
C THR A 43 6.16 -18.51 1.95
N ALA A 44 5.11 -18.76 2.72
CA ALA A 44 4.48 -17.75 3.56
C ALA A 44 5.47 -17.14 4.56
N GLY A 45 5.31 -15.86 4.92
CA GLY A 45 6.15 -15.16 5.89
C GLY A 45 7.41 -14.49 5.34
N LYS A 46 7.65 -14.55 4.03
CA LYS A 46 8.77 -13.84 3.38
C LYS A 46 8.34 -12.59 2.60
N SER A 47 7.10 -12.16 2.70
CA SER A 47 6.58 -10.96 2.06
C SER A 47 5.32 -10.48 2.75
N ILE A 48 5.19 -9.17 2.93
CA ILE A 48 4.01 -8.55 3.54
C ILE A 48 2.74 -8.93 2.79
N ASN A 49 1.64 -9.09 3.54
CA ASN A 49 0.32 -9.08 2.96
C ASN A 49 -0.14 -7.65 2.68
N LEU A 50 -0.95 -7.51 1.66
CA LEU A 50 -1.47 -6.24 1.20
C LEU A 50 -2.96 -6.14 1.54
N ALA A 51 -3.41 -4.92 1.85
CA ALA A 51 -4.81 -4.60 2.05
C ALA A 51 -5.39 -4.06 0.74
N LEU A 52 -6.07 -4.90 -0.03
CA LEU A 52 -6.76 -4.48 -1.26
C LEU A 52 -8.07 -3.79 -0.89
N SER A 53 -8.29 -2.59 -1.43
CA SER A 53 -9.44 -1.72 -1.16
C SER A 53 -10.20 -1.36 -2.44
N GLU A 54 -11.28 -0.58 -2.36
CA GLU A 54 -12.16 -0.30 -3.50
C GLU A 54 -11.42 0.26 -4.72
N ARG A 55 -10.40 1.11 -4.54
CA ARG A 55 -9.60 1.65 -5.66
C ARG A 55 -8.88 0.56 -6.43
N GLY A 56 -8.28 -0.37 -5.71
CA GLY A 56 -7.63 -1.53 -6.32
C GLY A 56 -8.65 -2.42 -7.03
N TRP A 57 -9.78 -2.71 -6.39
CA TRP A 57 -10.87 -3.48 -7.02
C TRP A 57 -11.42 -2.81 -8.27
N THR A 58 -11.58 -1.47 -8.28
CA THR A 58 -12.04 -0.72 -9.45
C THR A 58 -11.08 -0.91 -10.63
N ALA A 59 -9.77 -0.82 -10.41
CA ALA A 59 -8.76 -1.07 -11.44
C ALA A 59 -8.81 -2.52 -11.96
N LEU A 60 -8.89 -3.50 -11.04
CA LEU A 60 -8.97 -4.92 -11.39
C LEU A 60 -10.27 -5.28 -12.13
N LYS A 61 -11.39 -4.67 -11.75
CA LYS A 61 -12.68 -4.83 -12.44
C LYS A 61 -12.61 -4.27 -13.86
N LYS A 62 -12.03 -3.08 -14.05
CA LYS A 62 -11.90 -2.44 -15.36
C LYS A 62 -11.07 -3.27 -16.33
N VAL A 63 -9.95 -3.84 -15.87
CA VAL A 63 -9.13 -4.72 -16.70
C VAL A 63 -9.67 -6.16 -16.76
N GLY A 64 -10.71 -6.50 -15.99
CA GLY A 64 -11.46 -7.77 -16.07
C GLY A 64 -10.76 -8.98 -15.41
N ILE A 65 -9.95 -8.77 -14.37
CA ILE A 65 -9.24 -9.85 -13.63
C ILE A 65 -9.65 -9.95 -12.15
N HIS A 66 -10.71 -9.21 -11.76
CA HIS A 66 -11.14 -9.16 -10.36
C HIS A 66 -11.61 -10.52 -9.81
N LYS A 67 -12.12 -11.41 -10.66
CA LYS A 67 -12.58 -12.73 -10.24
C LYS A 67 -11.42 -13.61 -9.81
N GLU A 68 -10.37 -13.64 -10.60
CA GLU A 68 -9.15 -14.41 -10.30
C GLU A 68 -8.47 -13.88 -9.02
N VAL A 69 -8.47 -12.57 -8.80
CA VAL A 69 -7.92 -11.98 -7.58
C VAL A 69 -8.80 -12.27 -6.37
N MET A 70 -10.13 -12.33 -6.53
CA MET A 70 -11.04 -12.68 -5.43
C MET A 70 -10.79 -14.09 -4.88
N GLU A 71 -10.32 -15.03 -5.71
CA GLU A 71 -10.01 -16.40 -5.28
C GLU A 71 -8.83 -16.48 -4.30
N ILE A 72 -7.95 -15.47 -4.31
CA ILE A 72 -6.76 -15.40 -3.45
C ILE A 72 -6.86 -14.31 -2.36
N ALA A 73 -8.01 -13.67 -2.21
CA ALA A 73 -8.23 -12.57 -1.29
C ALA A 73 -9.15 -12.98 -0.13
N ILE A 74 -8.80 -12.57 1.10
CA ILE A 74 -9.60 -12.83 2.30
C ILE A 74 -10.25 -11.53 2.77
N PRO A 75 -11.59 -11.44 2.84
CA PRO A 75 -12.26 -10.23 3.31
C PRO A 75 -12.04 -10.01 4.81
N MET A 76 -11.73 -8.77 5.17
CA MET A 76 -11.59 -8.31 6.54
C MET A 76 -12.58 -7.15 6.77
N GLY A 77 -13.72 -7.43 7.42
CA GLY A 77 -14.78 -6.45 7.70
C GLY A 77 -14.53 -5.62 8.94
N LYS A 78 -13.52 -5.95 9.72
CA LYS A 78 -13.20 -5.30 11.00
C LYS A 78 -11.71 -5.31 11.28
N ARG A 79 -11.30 -4.51 12.26
CA ARG A 79 -10.02 -4.63 12.95
C ARG A 79 -10.23 -5.13 14.37
N ILE A 80 -9.28 -5.90 14.88
CA ILE A 80 -9.25 -6.39 16.27
C ILE A 80 -7.96 -5.85 16.90
N MET A 81 -8.15 -5.02 17.93
CA MET A 81 -7.06 -4.45 18.71
C MET A 81 -6.73 -5.38 19.86
N HIS A 82 -5.45 -5.69 20.04
CA HIS A 82 -4.92 -6.48 21.14
C HIS A 82 -4.19 -5.54 22.11
N ASP A 83 -4.73 -5.33 23.30
CA ASP A 83 -4.05 -4.50 24.30
C ASP A 83 -2.89 -5.25 25.00
N THR A 84 -2.25 -4.61 25.98
CA THR A 84 -1.15 -5.20 26.73
C THR A 84 -1.58 -6.30 27.69
N ASP A 85 -2.85 -6.32 28.08
CA ASP A 85 -3.42 -7.27 29.02
C ASP A 85 -4.12 -8.45 28.30
N GLY A 86 -4.03 -8.49 26.95
CA GLY A 86 -4.66 -9.51 26.09
C GLY A 86 -6.15 -9.30 25.87
N ILE A 87 -6.71 -8.14 26.24
CA ILE A 87 -8.11 -7.81 25.99
C ILE A 87 -8.28 -7.41 24.53
N LEU A 88 -9.29 -7.99 23.89
CA LEU A 88 -9.61 -7.73 22.49
C LEU A 88 -10.72 -6.68 22.35
N THR A 89 -10.49 -5.70 21.48
CA THR A 89 -11.50 -4.71 21.09
C THR A 89 -11.73 -4.76 19.59
N GLU A 90 -12.98 -5.01 19.21
CA GLU A 90 -13.38 -5.07 17.80
C GLU A 90 -13.90 -3.72 17.32
N GLN A 91 -13.54 -3.37 16.08
CA GLN A 91 -13.98 -2.16 15.40
C GLN A 91 -14.35 -2.51 13.95
N ASP A 92 -15.63 -2.47 13.62
CA ASP A 92 -16.10 -2.63 12.24
C ASP A 92 -15.61 -1.48 11.36
N TYR A 93 -15.30 -1.76 10.10
CA TYR A 93 -14.87 -0.73 9.14
C TYR A 93 -16.01 0.17 8.69
N GLY A 94 -17.23 -0.34 8.65
CA GLY A 94 -18.40 0.41 8.23
C GLY A 94 -19.68 -0.22 8.75
N THR A 95 -20.82 0.29 8.29
CA THR A 95 -22.15 -0.15 8.71
C THR A 95 -22.87 -1.01 7.67
N ASN A 96 -22.33 -1.08 6.43
CA ASN A 96 -22.96 -1.75 5.29
C ASN A 96 -22.17 -2.98 4.83
N GLY A 97 -21.31 -3.54 5.69
CA GLY A 97 -20.49 -4.71 5.36
C GLY A 97 -19.25 -4.40 4.52
N GLU A 98 -18.76 -3.17 4.58
CA GLU A 98 -17.51 -2.78 3.93
C GLU A 98 -16.34 -3.62 4.46
N ALA A 99 -15.44 -4.00 3.56
CA ALA A 99 -14.26 -4.77 3.90
C ALA A 99 -13.05 -4.34 3.06
N ILE A 100 -11.88 -4.40 3.67
CA ILE A 100 -10.61 -4.49 2.94
C ILE A 100 -10.25 -5.96 2.81
N TYR A 101 -9.37 -6.31 1.87
CA TYR A 101 -9.07 -7.71 1.61
C TYR A 101 -7.59 -8.00 1.81
N SER A 102 -7.27 -8.97 2.66
CA SER A 102 -5.91 -9.50 2.77
C SER A 102 -5.57 -10.27 1.52
N VAL A 103 -4.45 -9.96 0.90
CA VAL A 103 -3.91 -10.71 -0.23
C VAL A 103 -2.40 -10.84 -0.11
N SER A 104 -1.88 -12.05 -0.32
CA SER A 104 -0.44 -12.28 -0.37
C SER A 104 0.18 -11.51 -1.54
N ARG A 105 1.17 -10.66 -1.24
CA ARG A 105 1.88 -9.88 -2.27
C ARG A 105 2.52 -10.77 -3.32
N VAL A 106 3.10 -11.90 -2.90
CA VAL A 106 3.78 -12.83 -3.82
C VAL A 106 2.76 -13.54 -4.71
N GLU A 107 1.68 -14.08 -4.12
CA GLU A 107 0.64 -14.79 -4.88
C GLU A 107 -0.05 -13.86 -5.88
N LEU A 108 -0.39 -12.63 -5.46
CA LEU A 108 -0.97 -11.63 -6.35
C LEU A 108 -0.01 -11.26 -7.49
N ASN A 109 1.29 -11.09 -7.19
CA ASN A 109 2.27 -10.76 -8.22
C ASN A 109 2.44 -11.90 -9.23
N VAL A 110 2.53 -13.14 -8.77
CA VAL A 110 2.59 -14.34 -9.63
C VAL A 110 1.35 -14.46 -10.50
N LEU A 111 0.16 -14.25 -9.93
CA LEU A 111 -1.10 -14.24 -10.68
C LEU A 111 -1.08 -13.17 -11.78
N MET A 112 -0.70 -11.94 -11.44
CA MET A 112 -0.66 -10.84 -12.41
C MET A 112 0.36 -11.07 -13.53
N MET A 113 1.56 -11.59 -13.22
CA MET A 113 2.55 -11.94 -14.24
C MET A 113 2.03 -13.05 -15.17
N LYS A 114 1.34 -14.07 -14.62
CA LYS A 114 0.73 -15.13 -15.44
C LYS A 114 -0.34 -14.58 -16.36
N LEU A 115 -1.20 -13.68 -15.84
CA LEU A 115 -2.25 -13.06 -16.64
C LEU A 115 -1.68 -12.11 -17.70
N ALA A 116 -0.64 -11.33 -17.38
CA ALA A 116 0.04 -10.49 -18.36
C ALA A 116 0.64 -11.32 -19.52
N ALA A 117 1.35 -12.42 -19.19
CA ALA A 117 1.89 -13.33 -20.20
C ALA A 117 0.79 -13.98 -21.06
N LYS A 118 -0.30 -14.43 -20.42
CA LYS A 118 -1.46 -15.00 -21.13
C LYS A 118 -2.11 -14.03 -22.11
N ASN A 119 -2.06 -12.72 -21.79
CA ASN A 119 -2.59 -11.66 -22.66
C ASN A 119 -1.55 -11.14 -23.68
N GLY A 120 -0.41 -11.76 -23.83
CA GLY A 120 0.57 -11.48 -24.88
C GLY A 120 1.75 -10.60 -24.45
N ALA A 121 1.91 -10.26 -23.18
CA ALA A 121 3.14 -9.62 -22.71
C ALA A 121 4.32 -10.60 -22.68
N THR A 122 5.48 -10.15 -23.13
CA THR A 122 6.74 -10.90 -23.02
C THR A 122 7.46 -10.51 -21.73
N LEU A 123 7.89 -11.47 -20.92
CA LEU A 123 8.59 -11.21 -19.66
C LEU A 123 10.02 -11.74 -19.72
N HIS A 124 10.99 -10.90 -19.40
CA HIS A 124 12.40 -11.23 -19.24
C HIS A 124 12.80 -11.06 -17.77
N PHE A 125 13.41 -12.10 -17.20
CA PHE A 125 13.85 -12.13 -15.79
C PHE A 125 15.36 -12.09 -15.70
N ASN A 126 15.88 -11.75 -14.52
CA ASN A 126 17.31 -11.52 -14.29
C ASN A 126 17.88 -10.36 -15.12
N GLU A 127 17.04 -9.42 -15.52
CA GLU A 127 17.38 -8.30 -16.40
C GLU A 127 17.25 -6.98 -15.62
N LYS A 128 18.36 -6.52 -15.07
CA LYS A 128 18.44 -5.27 -14.30
C LYS A 128 18.59 -4.08 -15.24
N CYS A 129 17.64 -3.15 -15.21
CA CYS A 129 17.79 -1.89 -15.93
C CYS A 129 18.96 -1.09 -15.35
N ILE A 130 19.92 -0.73 -16.20
CA ILE A 130 21.11 0.03 -15.85
C ILE A 130 21.15 1.42 -16.49
N HIS A 131 20.43 1.62 -17.60
CA HIS A 131 20.34 2.89 -18.30
C HIS A 131 19.04 3.01 -19.08
N VAL A 132 18.51 4.22 -19.19
CA VAL A 132 17.42 4.59 -20.09
C VAL A 132 17.84 5.86 -20.80
N ASP A 133 17.83 5.82 -22.13
CA ASP A 133 17.95 7.01 -22.96
C ASP A 133 16.57 7.68 -23.01
N LEU A 134 16.49 8.85 -22.41
CA LEU A 134 15.23 9.59 -22.25
C LEU A 134 14.79 10.32 -23.53
N GLU A 135 15.70 10.46 -24.51
CA GLU A 135 15.40 11.10 -25.79
C GLU A 135 14.79 10.12 -26.80
N ASP A 136 15.39 8.92 -26.89
CA ASP A 136 15.07 7.94 -27.92
C ASP A 136 14.23 6.76 -27.41
N GLY A 137 13.98 6.68 -26.07
CA GLY A 137 13.24 5.56 -25.47
C GLY A 137 14.01 4.22 -25.48
N ASN A 138 15.34 4.24 -25.62
CA ASN A 138 16.16 3.04 -25.54
C ASN A 138 16.47 2.68 -24.09
N ALA A 139 16.29 1.41 -23.71
CA ALA A 139 16.63 0.93 -22.37
C ALA A 139 17.73 -0.15 -22.42
N THR A 140 18.72 -0.04 -21.55
CA THR A 140 19.83 -1.02 -21.44
C THR A 140 19.67 -1.83 -20.17
N PHE A 141 19.71 -3.14 -20.33
CA PHE A 141 19.60 -4.12 -19.25
C PHE A 141 20.89 -4.92 -19.12
N GLU A 142 21.22 -5.31 -17.91
CA GLU A 142 22.31 -6.21 -17.57
C GLU A 142 21.74 -7.46 -16.92
N ASN A 143 22.04 -8.60 -17.49
CA ASN A 143 21.64 -9.88 -16.93
C ASN A 143 22.39 -10.15 -15.62
N THR A 144 21.65 -10.35 -14.52
CA THR A 144 22.24 -10.47 -13.18
C THR A 144 23.02 -11.75 -12.96
N ASN A 145 22.84 -12.79 -13.81
CA ASN A 145 23.53 -14.06 -13.70
C ASN A 145 24.78 -14.12 -14.59
N THR A 146 24.74 -13.49 -15.78
CA THR A 146 25.80 -13.57 -16.79
C THR A 146 26.57 -12.28 -16.98
N SER A 147 26.08 -11.15 -16.42
CA SER A 147 26.60 -9.79 -16.64
C SER A 147 26.59 -9.34 -18.11
N THR A 148 25.90 -10.06 -18.97
CA THR A 148 25.74 -9.64 -20.38
C THR A 148 24.78 -8.45 -20.46
N LYS A 149 25.06 -7.54 -21.40
CA LYS A 149 24.24 -6.34 -21.59
C LYS A 149 23.49 -6.41 -22.91
N GLN A 150 22.25 -5.94 -22.88
CA GLN A 150 21.44 -5.76 -24.07
C GLN A 150 20.76 -4.40 -24.05
N THR A 151 20.65 -3.76 -25.20
CA THR A 151 19.89 -2.52 -25.37
C THR A 151 18.67 -2.83 -26.23
N VAL A 152 17.51 -2.43 -25.78
CA VAL A 152 16.23 -2.58 -26.49
C VAL A 152 15.70 -1.21 -26.84
N SER A 153 15.13 -1.10 -28.05
CA SER A 153 14.44 0.13 -28.49
C SER A 153 12.95 -0.02 -28.25
N ALA A 154 12.33 1.04 -27.75
CA ALA A 154 10.91 1.11 -27.51
C ALA A 154 10.34 2.48 -27.90
N ASP A 155 9.06 2.51 -28.28
CA ASP A 155 8.33 3.77 -28.49
C ASP A 155 8.01 4.46 -27.14
N LEU A 156 7.99 3.68 -26.04
CA LEU A 156 7.71 4.14 -24.71
C LEU A 156 8.39 3.23 -23.68
N VAL A 157 9.06 3.82 -22.68
CA VAL A 157 9.57 3.15 -21.49
C VAL A 157 8.74 3.55 -20.28
N ILE A 158 8.16 2.56 -19.58
CA ILE A 158 7.42 2.79 -18.33
C ILE A 158 8.24 2.26 -17.14
N GLY A 159 8.62 3.16 -16.23
CA GLY A 159 9.25 2.81 -14.98
C GLY A 159 8.21 2.39 -13.93
N ALA A 160 8.13 1.09 -13.64
CA ALA A 160 7.33 0.46 -12.60
C ALA A 160 8.20 -0.33 -11.62
N ASP A 161 9.45 0.09 -11.47
CA ASP A 161 10.55 -0.60 -10.79
C ASP A 161 10.71 -0.20 -9.31
N GLY A 162 9.64 0.38 -8.73
CA GLY A 162 9.48 0.57 -7.31
C GLY A 162 10.25 1.75 -6.72
N ALA A 163 10.29 1.81 -5.38
CA ALA A 163 10.85 2.94 -4.64
C ALA A 163 12.31 3.28 -4.98
N PHE A 164 13.09 2.31 -5.45
CA PHE A 164 14.49 2.50 -5.85
C PHE A 164 14.69 2.53 -7.38
N SER A 165 13.70 3.03 -8.09
CA SER A 165 13.61 3.05 -9.55
C SER A 165 14.90 3.49 -10.26
N ALA A 166 15.37 2.65 -11.19
CA ALA A 166 16.48 2.95 -12.08
C ALA A 166 16.06 3.96 -13.16
N VAL A 167 14.80 3.87 -13.64
CA VAL A 167 14.24 4.81 -14.62
C VAL A 167 14.21 6.21 -14.01
N ARG A 168 13.64 6.37 -12.80
CA ARG A 168 13.64 7.67 -12.09
C ARG A 168 15.06 8.21 -11.90
N LYS A 169 16.04 7.34 -11.55
CA LYS A 169 17.45 7.77 -11.40
C LYS A 169 18.03 8.41 -12.65
N GLN A 170 17.58 8.00 -13.85
CA GLN A 170 17.98 8.69 -15.08
C GLN A 170 17.22 10.01 -15.24
N MET A 171 15.91 10.00 -15.03
CA MET A 171 15.07 11.20 -15.18
C MET A 171 15.54 12.35 -14.30
N VAL A 172 15.90 12.10 -13.05
CA VAL A 172 16.32 13.15 -12.09
C VAL A 172 17.69 13.78 -12.41
N LYS A 173 18.40 13.29 -13.42
CA LYS A 173 19.58 13.98 -13.97
C LYS A 173 19.18 15.22 -14.79
N ASN A 174 17.94 15.28 -15.26
CA ASN A 174 17.40 16.47 -15.91
C ASN A 174 17.08 17.54 -14.86
N PRO A 175 17.62 18.78 -14.99
CA PRO A 175 17.41 19.85 -14.01
C PRO A 175 15.96 20.26 -13.78
N SER A 176 15.04 19.95 -14.72
CA SER A 176 13.60 20.22 -14.57
C SER A 176 12.89 19.24 -13.62
N GLN A 177 13.52 18.12 -13.30
CA GLN A 177 12.95 17.10 -12.43
C GLN A 177 13.16 17.45 -10.95
N LYS A 178 12.08 17.41 -10.18
CA LYS A 178 12.12 17.55 -8.73
C LYS A 178 12.09 16.16 -8.10
N TYR A 179 12.94 15.93 -7.12
CA TYR A 179 13.03 14.64 -6.43
C TYR A 179 13.40 14.82 -4.98
N SER A 180 12.75 14.04 -4.11
CA SER A 180 13.20 13.82 -2.74
C SER A 180 12.94 12.38 -2.32
N TYR A 181 13.79 11.88 -1.44
CA TYR A 181 13.62 10.65 -0.69
C TYR A 181 13.76 10.97 0.80
N ASN A 182 12.72 10.69 1.56
CA ASN A 182 12.69 10.93 3.00
C ASN A 182 12.47 9.60 3.71
N GLU A 183 13.50 9.11 4.37
CA GLU A 183 13.42 7.95 5.23
C GLU A 183 12.84 8.35 6.58
N ILE A 184 11.94 7.52 7.12
CA ILE A 184 11.40 7.77 8.47
C ILE A 184 12.26 7.07 9.54
N ASP A 185 12.03 7.41 10.80
CA ASP A 185 12.76 6.88 11.96
C ASP A 185 12.33 5.47 12.39
N HIS A 186 11.44 4.83 11.62
CA HIS A 186 10.96 3.47 11.83
C HIS A 186 11.39 2.55 10.70
N ASP A 187 11.63 1.31 11.07
CA ASP A 187 11.81 0.18 10.16
C ASP A 187 10.68 -0.82 10.35
N TYR A 188 10.65 -1.85 9.52
CA TYR A 188 9.74 -2.97 9.70
C TYR A 188 10.43 -4.32 9.57
N LYS A 189 9.86 -5.31 10.22
CA LYS A 189 10.28 -6.71 10.13
C LYS A 189 9.06 -7.61 9.95
N GLU A 190 9.19 -8.56 9.04
CA GLU A 190 8.16 -9.55 8.77
C GLU A 190 8.30 -10.75 9.71
N LEU A 191 7.17 -11.20 10.23
CA LEU A 191 7.02 -12.36 11.10
C LEU A 191 5.82 -13.19 10.62
N LEU A 192 5.66 -14.39 11.14
CA LEU A 192 4.59 -15.31 10.76
C LEU A 192 3.99 -15.98 12.00
N ILE A 193 2.69 -15.90 12.17
CA ILE A 193 1.95 -16.85 13.01
C ILE A 193 1.66 -18.06 12.13
N PRO A 194 2.20 -19.24 12.44
CA PRO A 194 1.96 -20.44 11.65
C PRO A 194 0.50 -20.89 11.74
N ALA A 195 0.04 -21.64 10.75
CA ALA A 195 -1.26 -22.27 10.80
C ALA A 195 -1.35 -23.26 11.96
N GLY A 196 -2.48 -23.28 12.63
CA GLY A 196 -2.79 -24.28 13.63
C GLY A 196 -2.98 -25.68 13.01
N LYS A 197 -3.27 -26.66 13.85
CA LYS A 197 -3.53 -28.04 13.41
C LYS A 197 -4.62 -28.05 12.33
N ASN A 198 -4.40 -28.85 11.27
CA ASN A 198 -5.30 -28.93 10.11
C ASN A 198 -5.49 -27.60 9.35
N ARG A 199 -4.50 -26.73 9.34
CA ARG A 199 -4.52 -25.41 8.69
C ARG A 199 -5.61 -24.47 9.23
N ILE A 200 -5.97 -24.60 10.50
CA ILE A 200 -6.92 -23.69 11.16
C ILE A 200 -6.21 -22.38 11.46
N HIS A 201 -6.88 -21.26 11.17
CA HIS A 201 -6.42 -19.94 11.58
C HIS A 201 -6.49 -19.80 13.11
N LEU A 202 -5.40 -19.40 13.74
CA LEU A 202 -5.32 -19.19 15.21
C LEU A 202 -6.04 -17.91 15.66
N LEU A 203 -6.22 -16.98 14.75
CA LEU A 203 -6.94 -15.72 14.96
C LEU A 203 -8.13 -15.63 14.01
N ASN A 204 -8.98 -14.62 14.17
CA ASN A 204 -10.10 -14.37 13.25
C ASN A 204 -9.56 -13.94 11.87
N LYS A 205 -9.68 -14.81 10.87
CA LYS A 205 -9.19 -14.54 9.49
C LYS A 205 -9.88 -13.37 8.80
N ASN A 206 -11.08 -13.01 9.24
CA ASN A 206 -11.87 -11.93 8.63
C ASN A 206 -11.66 -10.58 9.34
N ALA A 207 -10.54 -10.41 10.02
CA ALA A 207 -10.15 -9.18 10.70
C ALA A 207 -8.69 -8.82 10.43
N LEU A 208 -8.38 -7.53 10.42
CA LEU A 208 -7.03 -7.02 10.59
C LEU A 208 -6.70 -7.00 12.08
N HIS A 209 -5.72 -7.77 12.52
CA HIS A 209 -5.26 -7.76 13.89
C HIS A 209 -4.17 -6.70 14.09
N ILE A 210 -4.27 -5.94 15.18
CA ILE A 210 -3.34 -4.85 15.50
C ILE A 210 -2.99 -4.90 16.98
N TRP A 211 -1.71 -4.90 17.30
CA TRP A 211 -1.14 -4.74 18.65
C TRP A 211 -0.52 -3.34 18.76
N PRO A 212 -1.27 -2.30 19.14
CA PRO A 212 -0.73 -0.96 19.32
C PRO A 212 0.09 -0.90 20.62
N ARG A 213 1.27 -0.30 20.56
CA ARG A 213 2.20 -0.18 21.71
C ARG A 213 2.79 1.23 21.80
N GLY A 214 1.97 2.26 21.61
CA GLY A 214 2.40 3.65 21.63
C GLY A 214 3.31 3.97 20.44
N ASN A 215 4.62 3.86 20.63
CA ASN A 215 5.61 4.24 19.60
C ASN A 215 5.87 3.17 18.53
N PHE A 216 5.28 1.98 18.63
CA PHE A 216 5.45 0.87 17.69
C PHE A 216 4.17 0.03 17.65
N MET A 217 4.08 -0.84 16.66
CA MET A 217 2.92 -1.72 16.51
C MET A 217 3.27 -2.99 15.75
N LEU A 218 2.53 -4.05 16.05
CA LEU A 218 2.49 -5.27 15.25
C LEU A 218 1.12 -5.36 14.57
N ILE A 219 1.08 -5.79 13.33
CA ILE A 219 -0.17 -6.09 12.61
C ILE A 219 -0.12 -7.52 12.07
N ALA A 220 -1.28 -8.16 11.88
CA ALA A 220 -1.35 -9.48 11.28
C ALA A 220 -2.54 -9.58 10.30
N LEU A 221 -2.27 -10.14 9.13
CA LEU A 221 -3.21 -10.38 8.04
C LEU A 221 -3.20 -11.86 7.67
N ALA A 222 -4.40 -12.43 7.51
CA ALA A 222 -4.58 -13.85 7.22
C ALA A 222 -4.08 -14.27 5.82
N ASN A 223 -3.55 -15.49 5.74
CA ASN A 223 -3.21 -16.20 4.51
C ASN A 223 -4.21 -17.34 4.26
N LEU A 224 -4.34 -17.79 3.02
CA LEU A 224 -5.23 -18.91 2.66
C LEU A 224 -4.82 -20.24 3.26
N ASP A 225 -3.55 -20.41 3.61
CA ASP A 225 -3.02 -21.65 4.21
C ASP A 225 -3.29 -21.79 5.72
N GLY A 226 -3.96 -20.81 6.34
CA GLY A 226 -4.27 -20.80 7.77
C GLY A 226 -3.27 -20.01 8.62
N SER A 227 -2.18 -19.56 8.05
CA SER A 227 -1.19 -18.72 8.71
C SER A 227 -1.58 -17.23 8.70
N PHE A 228 -0.83 -16.39 9.44
CA PHE A 228 -0.91 -14.94 9.34
C PHE A 228 0.46 -14.35 9.04
N THR A 229 0.53 -13.52 8.01
CA THR A 229 1.70 -12.65 7.82
C THR A 229 1.60 -11.49 8.78
N CYS A 230 2.65 -11.31 9.58
CA CYS A 230 2.72 -10.29 10.61
C CYS A 230 3.82 -9.28 10.26
N THR A 231 3.58 -8.01 10.57
CA THR A 231 4.58 -6.96 10.35
C THR A 231 4.76 -6.16 11.63
N LEU A 232 5.96 -6.20 12.18
CA LEU A 232 6.36 -5.33 13.28
C LEU A 232 6.90 -4.03 12.69
N PHE A 233 6.35 -2.90 13.11
CA PHE A 233 6.88 -1.56 12.86
C PHE A 233 7.43 -1.01 14.16
N ALA A 234 8.71 -0.66 14.21
CA ALA A 234 9.35 -0.14 15.42
C ALA A 234 10.41 0.91 15.06
N PRO A 235 10.76 1.78 16.03
CA PRO A 235 11.86 2.72 15.86
C PRO A 235 13.19 2.01 15.55
N LYS A 236 14.04 2.67 14.78
CA LYS A 236 15.40 2.20 14.52
C LYS A 236 16.24 2.19 15.77
N THR A 237 16.14 3.27 16.57
CA THR A 237 16.95 3.53 17.76
C THR A 237 16.09 3.90 18.95
N GLY A 238 16.63 3.77 20.16
CA GLY A 238 15.94 4.11 21.40
C GLY A 238 15.61 2.90 22.27
N LYS A 239 14.71 3.09 23.25
CA LYS A 239 14.42 2.06 24.25
C LYS A 239 13.72 0.82 23.67
N ASP A 240 12.65 1.05 22.91
CA ASP A 240 11.81 0.00 22.30
C ASP A 240 12.06 0.01 20.79
N SER A 241 13.25 -0.44 20.35
CA SER A 241 13.74 -0.30 18.99
C SER A 241 14.47 -1.54 18.48
N PHE A 242 14.63 -1.65 17.18
CA PHE A 242 15.42 -2.71 16.55
C PHE A 242 16.87 -2.77 17.04
N GLU A 243 17.47 -1.61 17.37
CA GLU A 243 18.83 -1.52 17.93
C GLU A 243 19.03 -2.34 19.21
N LYS A 244 17.96 -2.58 19.97
CA LYS A 244 18.00 -3.29 21.27
C LYS A 244 17.68 -4.77 21.20
N LEU A 245 17.41 -5.32 20.03
CA LEU A 245 16.93 -6.68 19.82
C LEU A 245 17.96 -7.49 19.00
N ASN A 246 19.16 -7.72 19.60
CA ASN A 246 20.30 -8.31 18.92
C ASN A 246 20.62 -9.75 19.35
N SER A 247 20.04 -10.23 20.46
CA SER A 247 20.21 -11.59 20.94
C SER A 247 18.88 -12.32 21.11
N LYS A 248 18.96 -13.65 21.21
CA LYS A 248 17.76 -14.48 21.45
C LYS A 248 17.06 -14.07 22.76
N GLU A 249 17.84 -13.87 23.81
CA GLU A 249 17.33 -13.51 25.13
C GLU A 249 16.64 -12.15 25.12
N GLU A 250 17.18 -11.17 24.37
CA GLU A 250 16.59 -9.83 24.23
C GLU A 250 15.27 -9.91 23.44
N VAL A 251 15.25 -10.64 22.33
CA VAL A 251 14.04 -10.81 21.49
C VAL A 251 12.96 -11.55 22.27
N ASP A 252 13.28 -12.71 22.86
CA ASP A 252 12.31 -13.52 23.60
C ASP A 252 11.73 -12.74 24.78
N SER A 253 12.59 -12.08 25.59
CA SER A 253 12.15 -11.27 26.73
C SER A 253 11.29 -10.09 26.32
N TYR A 254 11.65 -9.41 25.23
CA TYR A 254 10.88 -8.29 24.69
C TYR A 254 9.50 -8.72 24.23
N PHE A 255 9.40 -9.74 23.38
CA PHE A 255 8.15 -10.22 22.85
C PHE A 255 7.25 -10.83 23.92
N GLN A 256 7.82 -11.61 24.85
CA GLN A 256 7.06 -12.15 25.98
C GLN A 256 6.44 -11.07 26.85
N LYS A 257 7.12 -9.95 27.02
CA LYS A 257 6.62 -8.82 27.81
C LYS A 257 5.63 -7.95 27.06
N VAL A 258 5.87 -7.71 25.76
CA VAL A 258 5.19 -6.68 24.98
C VAL A 258 4.04 -7.24 24.15
N PHE A 259 4.19 -8.49 23.68
CA PHE A 259 3.25 -9.21 22.81
C PHE A 259 3.03 -10.64 23.31
N PRO A 260 2.57 -10.86 24.56
CA PRO A 260 2.50 -12.20 25.16
C PRO A 260 1.62 -13.16 24.35
N ASP A 261 0.44 -12.74 23.93
CA ASP A 261 -0.50 -13.53 23.12
C ASP A 261 0.07 -13.88 21.73
N PHE A 262 0.77 -12.96 21.08
CA PHE A 262 1.48 -13.24 19.83
C PHE A 262 2.60 -14.26 20.02
N THR A 263 3.37 -14.15 21.12
CA THR A 263 4.49 -15.03 21.40
C THR A 263 4.03 -16.48 21.61
N GLU A 264 2.89 -16.70 22.26
CA GLU A 264 2.29 -18.02 22.43
C GLU A 264 1.93 -18.69 21.09
N MET A 265 1.57 -17.90 20.08
CA MET A 265 1.23 -18.38 18.75
C MET A 265 2.44 -18.52 17.80
N THR A 266 3.65 -18.10 18.24
CA THR A 266 4.84 -18.03 17.38
C THR A 266 6.02 -18.78 17.98
N PRO A 267 5.99 -20.12 18.03
CA PRO A 267 6.99 -20.92 18.73
C PRO A 267 8.41 -20.83 18.14
N ASN A 268 8.55 -20.44 16.88
CA ASN A 268 9.82 -20.25 16.17
C ASN A 268 10.16 -18.76 15.92
N LEU A 269 9.76 -17.89 16.85
CA LEU A 269 9.93 -16.44 16.73
C LEU A 269 11.37 -16.02 16.45
N TYR A 270 12.33 -16.52 17.25
CA TYR A 270 13.72 -16.12 17.10
C TYR A 270 14.35 -16.59 15.78
N GLU A 271 14.00 -17.78 15.29
CA GLU A 271 14.43 -18.27 13.97
C GLU A 271 13.95 -17.33 12.87
N GLN A 272 12.69 -16.90 12.93
CA GLN A 272 12.14 -15.92 12.00
C GLN A 272 12.84 -14.56 12.13
N TRP A 273 13.12 -14.15 13.35
CA TRP A 273 13.82 -12.89 13.65
C TRP A 273 15.19 -12.84 12.98
N GLU A 274 15.96 -13.91 13.03
CA GLU A 274 17.27 -14.00 12.39
C GLU A 274 17.20 -14.06 10.86
N ASN A 275 16.28 -14.87 10.35
CA ASN A 275 16.20 -15.14 8.92
C ASN A 275 15.53 -14.05 8.08
N ASN A 276 14.67 -13.23 8.70
CA ASN A 276 13.96 -12.18 7.98
C ASN A 276 14.71 -10.84 8.11
N PRO A 277 14.94 -10.11 7.00
CA PRO A 277 15.63 -8.83 7.07
C PRO A 277 14.76 -7.77 7.76
N THR A 278 15.41 -6.82 8.42
CA THR A 278 14.80 -5.55 8.78
C THR A 278 14.89 -4.61 7.58
N SER A 279 13.81 -3.93 7.25
CA SER A 279 13.71 -3.09 6.05
C SER A 279 13.28 -1.67 6.42
N SER A 280 13.91 -0.69 5.77
CA SER A 280 13.62 0.73 5.99
C SER A 280 12.35 1.18 5.29
N LEU A 281 11.72 2.20 5.85
CA LEU A 281 10.53 2.86 5.32
C LEU A 281 10.88 4.26 4.81
N GLY A 282 10.45 4.57 3.59
CA GLY A 282 10.76 5.85 2.99
C GLY A 282 9.68 6.33 2.02
N ILE A 283 9.63 7.64 1.86
CA ILE A 283 8.70 8.35 1.00
C ILE A 283 9.48 8.92 -0.18
N VAL A 284 9.02 8.62 -1.39
CA VAL A 284 9.55 9.16 -2.64
C VAL A 284 8.60 10.23 -3.17
N LYS A 285 9.12 11.44 -3.39
CA LYS A 285 8.40 12.49 -4.13
C LYS A 285 9.20 12.83 -5.39
N THR A 286 8.56 12.77 -6.55
CA THR A 286 9.16 13.24 -7.81
C THR A 286 8.13 13.96 -8.66
N TYR A 287 8.58 14.83 -9.57
CA TYR A 287 7.73 15.57 -10.51
C TYR A 287 8.58 16.28 -11.58
N PRO A 288 8.12 16.32 -12.85
CA PRO A 288 7.01 15.56 -13.45
C PRO A 288 7.28 14.06 -13.50
N TRP A 289 6.24 13.25 -13.76
CA TRP A 289 6.38 11.78 -13.82
C TRP A 289 6.66 11.27 -15.23
N HIS A 290 6.95 12.16 -16.16
CA HIS A 290 7.28 11.82 -17.55
C HIS A 290 8.42 12.67 -18.09
N ILE A 291 9.04 12.18 -19.15
CA ILE A 291 9.91 12.92 -20.05
C ILE A 291 9.36 12.78 -21.45
N LYS A 292 8.96 13.90 -22.06
CA LYS A 292 8.32 13.91 -23.38
C LYS A 292 7.16 12.87 -23.45
N ASP A 293 7.09 12.12 -24.52
CA ASP A 293 6.21 11.00 -24.76
C ASP A 293 6.96 9.64 -24.76
N THR A 294 8.23 9.63 -24.37
CA THR A 294 9.13 8.48 -24.42
C THR A 294 9.28 7.75 -23.08
N THR A 295 9.08 8.43 -21.94
CA THR A 295 9.31 7.84 -20.61
C THR A 295 8.25 8.30 -19.62
N LEU A 296 7.70 7.33 -18.84
CA LEU A 296 6.70 7.55 -17.81
C LEU A 296 7.04 6.77 -16.54
N LEU A 297 6.75 7.33 -15.36
CA LEU A 297 6.80 6.65 -14.06
C LEU A 297 5.40 6.38 -13.53
N ILE A 298 5.19 5.17 -12.95
CA ILE A 298 3.95 4.78 -12.31
C ILE A 298 4.21 4.08 -10.96
N GLY A 299 3.23 4.12 -10.07
CA GLY A 299 3.30 3.49 -8.75
C GLY A 299 4.48 3.99 -7.91
N ASP A 300 5.11 3.10 -7.15
CA ASP A 300 6.20 3.45 -6.24
C ASP A 300 7.41 4.08 -6.93
N ALA A 301 7.58 3.87 -8.24
CA ALA A 301 8.63 4.55 -9.01
C ALA A 301 8.39 6.07 -9.04
N ALA A 302 7.14 6.51 -8.99
CA ALA A 302 6.74 7.91 -8.99
C ALA A 302 6.50 8.47 -7.57
N HIS A 303 5.84 7.69 -6.68
CA HIS A 303 5.31 8.19 -5.41
C HIS A 303 5.26 7.12 -4.30
N ALA A 304 6.37 6.42 -4.06
CA ALA A 304 6.42 5.45 -2.96
C ALA A 304 5.99 6.07 -1.63
N THR A 305 5.19 5.31 -0.87
CA THR A 305 4.65 5.72 0.42
C THR A 305 4.94 4.68 1.50
N VAL A 306 4.79 5.08 2.76
CA VAL A 306 4.85 4.16 3.90
C VAL A 306 3.55 3.34 4.03
N PRO A 307 3.57 2.12 4.59
CA PRO A 307 2.46 1.17 4.49
C PRO A 307 1.32 1.40 5.48
N PHE A 308 1.37 2.41 6.33
CA PHE A 308 0.48 2.57 7.48
C PHE A 308 -1.00 2.78 7.15
N TYR A 309 -1.33 3.16 5.93
CA TYR A 309 -2.72 3.20 5.45
C TYR A 309 -3.09 2.01 4.57
N GLY A 310 -2.10 1.19 4.16
CA GLY A 310 -2.30 0.07 3.24
C GLY A 310 -2.67 0.50 1.81
N GLN A 311 -2.29 1.72 1.38
CA GLN A 311 -2.77 2.28 0.11
C GLN A 311 -1.73 2.32 -1.03
N GLY A 312 -0.46 1.94 -0.81
CA GLY A 312 0.56 2.00 -1.87
C GLY A 312 0.19 1.20 -3.12
N MET A 313 -0.21 -0.06 -2.96
CA MET A 313 -0.67 -0.91 -4.06
C MET A 313 -1.94 -0.33 -4.71
N ASN A 314 -2.93 0.08 -3.92
CA ASN A 314 -4.19 0.62 -4.42
C ASN A 314 -3.98 1.91 -5.23
N ALA A 315 -3.07 2.78 -4.78
CA ALA A 315 -2.69 3.99 -5.52
C ALA A 315 -2.01 3.66 -6.86
N GLY A 316 -1.09 2.68 -6.87
CA GLY A 316 -0.44 2.22 -8.10
C GLY A 316 -1.40 1.53 -9.07
N PHE A 317 -2.41 0.80 -8.57
CA PHE A 317 -3.46 0.23 -9.42
C PHE A 317 -4.38 1.32 -9.99
N GLU A 318 -4.69 2.33 -9.19
CA GLU A 318 -5.40 3.51 -9.66
C GLU A 318 -4.60 4.27 -10.73
N ASP A 319 -3.27 4.33 -10.62
CA ASP A 319 -2.42 4.92 -11.65
C ASP A 319 -2.62 4.25 -13.01
N CYS A 320 -2.60 2.91 -13.05
CA CYS A 320 -2.83 2.14 -14.28
C CYS A 320 -4.22 2.42 -14.86
N ARG A 321 -5.26 2.45 -14.02
CA ARG A 321 -6.63 2.75 -14.44
C ARG A 321 -6.77 4.16 -15.02
N ILE A 322 -6.21 5.16 -14.33
CA ILE A 322 -6.28 6.55 -14.77
C ILE A 322 -5.47 6.78 -16.05
N LEU A 323 -4.29 6.14 -16.17
CA LEU A 323 -3.50 6.19 -17.39
C LEU A 323 -4.29 5.62 -18.57
N ASP A 324 -4.95 4.49 -18.39
CA ASP A 324 -5.83 3.88 -19.39
C ASP A 324 -6.97 4.82 -19.81
N GLU A 325 -7.63 5.50 -18.87
CA GLU A 325 -8.68 6.48 -19.15
C GLU A 325 -8.16 7.71 -19.91
N LEU A 326 -6.96 8.18 -19.57
CA LEU A 326 -6.34 9.30 -20.27
C LEU A 326 -5.86 8.94 -21.68
N LEU A 327 -5.41 7.70 -21.90
CA LEU A 327 -5.09 7.21 -23.24
C LEU A 327 -6.32 7.20 -24.15
N ASP A 328 -7.51 6.87 -23.63
CA ASP A 328 -8.76 7.01 -24.37
C ASP A 328 -9.10 8.48 -24.63
N LYS A 329 -9.05 9.30 -23.58
CA LYS A 329 -9.39 10.73 -23.67
C LYS A 329 -8.54 11.50 -24.71
N HIS A 330 -7.26 11.19 -24.79
CA HIS A 330 -6.31 11.83 -25.71
C HIS A 330 -6.11 11.07 -27.02
N GLU A 331 -6.96 10.08 -27.31
CA GLU A 331 -6.93 9.30 -28.56
C GLU A 331 -5.53 8.75 -28.92
N GLY A 332 -4.72 8.45 -27.90
CA GLY A 332 -3.37 7.92 -28.02
C GLY A 332 -2.28 8.97 -28.26
N ASP A 333 -2.56 10.27 -28.14
CA ASP A 333 -1.54 11.31 -28.01
C ASP A 333 -0.84 11.18 -26.64
N LEU A 334 0.32 10.51 -26.63
CA LEU A 334 1.06 10.23 -25.41
C LEU A 334 1.55 11.51 -24.70
N LYS A 335 1.92 12.52 -25.45
CA LYS A 335 2.43 13.77 -24.85
C LYS A 335 1.37 14.44 -23.99
N SER A 336 0.21 14.74 -24.56
CA SER A 336 -0.92 15.34 -23.84
C SER A 336 -1.43 14.44 -22.72
N CYS A 337 -1.46 13.11 -22.94
CA CYS A 337 -1.82 12.13 -21.93
C CYS A 337 -0.88 12.18 -20.71
N PHE A 338 0.43 12.19 -20.91
CA PHE A 338 1.41 12.17 -19.81
C PHE A 338 1.51 13.52 -19.07
N GLU A 339 1.31 14.62 -19.78
CA GLU A 339 1.21 15.95 -19.17
C GLU A 339 0.00 16.01 -18.21
N GLU A 340 -1.18 15.56 -18.66
CA GLU A 340 -2.38 15.53 -17.83
C GLU A 340 -2.26 14.49 -16.70
N TYR A 341 -1.75 13.29 -16.98
CA TYR A 341 -1.49 12.26 -15.98
C TYR A 341 -0.59 12.78 -14.84
N SER A 342 0.59 13.31 -15.18
CA SER A 342 1.50 13.88 -14.19
C SER A 342 0.84 14.99 -13.35
N LYS A 343 0.10 15.88 -14.01
CA LYS A 343 -0.55 17.04 -13.37
C LYS A 343 -1.66 16.60 -12.40
N THR A 344 -2.48 15.64 -12.81
CA THR A 344 -3.66 15.21 -12.04
C THR A 344 -3.33 14.17 -10.98
N ARG A 345 -2.34 13.28 -11.24
CA ARG A 345 -1.95 12.24 -10.29
C ARG A 345 -0.98 12.73 -9.21
N LYS A 346 -0.15 13.76 -9.48
CA LYS A 346 0.81 14.27 -8.49
C LYS A 346 0.16 14.72 -7.17
N PRO A 347 -0.94 15.51 -7.14
CA PRO A 347 -1.62 15.83 -5.89
C PRO A 347 -2.14 14.60 -5.15
N ASN A 348 -2.57 13.55 -5.88
CA ASN A 348 -3.03 12.29 -5.30
C ASN A 348 -1.87 11.45 -4.72
N GLY A 349 -0.72 11.42 -5.41
CA GLY A 349 0.50 10.83 -4.89
C GLY A 349 0.98 11.49 -3.60
N ASP A 350 0.94 12.82 -3.52
CA ASP A 350 1.24 13.55 -2.28
C ASP A 350 0.17 13.28 -1.21
N GLY A 351 -1.10 13.31 -1.59
CA GLY A 351 -2.22 13.05 -0.67
C GLY A 351 -2.15 11.67 -0.01
N VAL A 352 -1.84 10.60 -0.75
CA VAL A 352 -1.71 9.26 -0.15
C VAL A 352 -0.52 9.17 0.79
N GLN A 353 0.56 9.92 0.53
CA GLN A 353 1.72 9.99 1.43
C GLN A 353 1.38 10.73 2.73
N ASP A 354 0.70 11.88 2.63
CA ASP A 354 0.26 12.67 3.78
C ASP A 354 -0.77 11.89 4.62
N LEU A 355 -1.74 11.21 3.99
CA LEU A 355 -2.67 10.29 4.63
C LEU A 355 -1.96 9.15 5.38
N SER A 356 -0.94 8.55 4.76
CA SER A 356 -0.19 7.44 5.35
C SER A 356 0.61 7.88 6.57
N MET A 357 1.24 9.05 6.52
CA MET A 357 1.95 9.63 7.66
C MET A 357 1.01 10.05 8.78
N HIS A 358 -0.13 10.66 8.44
CA HIS A 358 -1.16 11.00 9.43
C HIS A 358 -1.70 9.75 10.13
N ASN A 359 -2.02 8.69 9.37
CA ASN A 359 -2.51 7.44 9.94
C ASN A 359 -1.47 6.75 10.82
N PHE A 360 -0.18 6.86 10.48
CA PHE A 360 0.91 6.38 11.33
C PHE A 360 0.85 7.04 12.72
N ILE A 361 0.76 8.36 12.78
CA ILE A 361 0.65 9.11 14.04
C ILE A 361 -0.63 8.69 14.81
N VAL A 362 -1.76 8.57 14.11
CA VAL A 362 -3.02 8.15 14.73
C VAL A 362 -2.92 6.73 15.30
N MET A 363 -2.41 5.78 14.55
CA MET A 363 -2.27 4.39 14.99
C MET A 363 -1.27 4.25 16.13
N ARG A 364 -0.19 5.02 16.08
CA ARG A 364 0.86 5.02 17.09
C ARG A 364 0.42 5.65 18.40
N ASP A 365 -0.14 6.87 18.33
CA ASP A 365 -0.28 7.74 19.51
C ASP A 365 -1.72 7.79 20.06
N LYS A 366 -2.76 7.55 19.20
CA LYS A 366 -4.13 7.89 19.56
C LYS A 366 -5.06 6.69 19.78
N THR A 367 -4.71 5.49 19.32
CA THR A 367 -5.63 4.33 19.33
C THR A 367 -6.07 3.87 20.73
N ALA A 368 -5.29 4.17 21.75
CA ALA A 368 -5.61 3.87 23.15
C ALA A 368 -6.12 5.10 23.95
N ASP A 369 -6.17 6.30 23.33
CA ASP A 369 -6.64 7.52 24.01
C ASP A 369 -8.17 7.51 24.13
N PRO A 370 -8.74 7.55 25.36
CA PRO A 370 -10.20 7.58 25.57
C PRO A 370 -10.90 8.75 24.86
N ASN A 371 -10.26 9.92 24.75
CA ASN A 371 -10.82 11.06 24.04
C ASN A 371 -10.90 10.81 22.54
N PHE A 372 -9.90 10.16 21.98
CA PHE A 372 -9.91 9.78 20.56
C PHE A 372 -10.99 8.73 20.29
N LEU A 373 -11.15 7.74 21.15
CA LEU A 373 -12.21 6.74 21.03
C LEU A 373 -13.59 7.39 21.09
N LEU A 374 -13.80 8.32 22.05
CA LEU A 374 -15.03 9.10 22.13
C LEU A 374 -15.27 9.93 20.88
N GLN A 375 -14.23 10.58 20.34
CA GLN A 375 -14.32 11.31 19.08
C GLN A 375 -14.81 10.40 17.95
N LYS A 376 -14.30 9.19 17.85
CA LYS A 376 -14.71 8.22 16.80
C LYS A 376 -16.16 7.76 16.97
N GLU A 377 -16.64 7.59 18.20
CA GLU A 377 -18.06 7.31 18.47
C GLU A 377 -18.97 8.47 18.05
N ILE A 378 -18.56 9.71 18.31
CA ILE A 378 -19.32 10.91 17.88
C ILE A 378 -19.34 11.00 16.35
N GLU A 379 -18.20 10.82 15.68
CA GLU A 379 -18.09 10.82 14.21
C GLU A 379 -18.99 9.73 13.60
N LYS A 380 -18.96 8.51 14.15
CA LYS A 380 -19.80 7.38 13.71
C LYS A 380 -21.29 7.68 13.85
N LYS A 381 -21.71 8.22 15.01
CA LYS A 381 -23.11 8.64 15.23
C LYS A 381 -23.53 9.71 14.22
N PHE A 382 -22.68 10.70 14.00
CA PHE A 382 -22.97 11.79 13.06
C PHE A 382 -23.07 11.30 11.62
N ALA A 383 -22.13 10.44 11.19
CA ALA A 383 -22.15 9.83 9.85
C ALA A 383 -23.43 9.00 9.60
N ASN A 384 -23.88 8.25 10.61
CA ASN A 384 -25.11 7.46 10.52
C ASN A 384 -26.37 8.34 10.40
N LEU A 385 -26.40 9.49 11.08
CA LEU A 385 -27.53 10.43 11.02
C LEU A 385 -27.53 11.27 9.74
N TYR A 386 -26.36 11.59 9.22
CA TYR A 386 -26.17 12.50 8.09
C TYR A 386 -25.17 11.93 7.06
N PRO A 387 -25.47 10.78 6.42
CA PRO A 387 -24.53 10.11 5.53
C PRO A 387 -24.16 10.96 4.30
N ASP A 388 -25.06 11.83 3.84
CA ASP A 388 -24.78 12.75 2.72
C ASP A 388 -23.91 13.97 3.13
N LYS A 389 -23.69 14.18 4.43
CA LYS A 389 -22.91 15.31 4.97
C LYS A 389 -21.56 14.90 5.52
N TRP A 390 -21.42 13.65 5.92
CA TRP A 390 -20.21 13.17 6.59
C TRP A 390 -19.85 11.76 6.16
N THR A 391 -18.77 11.65 5.44
CA THR A 391 -18.11 10.36 5.20
C THR A 391 -16.81 10.34 6.01
N PRO A 392 -16.59 9.40 6.93
CA PRO A 392 -15.34 9.30 7.68
C PRO A 392 -14.13 9.19 6.76
N LEU A 393 -13.02 9.82 7.13
CA LEU A 393 -11.80 9.84 6.30
C LEU A 393 -11.34 8.44 5.88
N TYR A 394 -11.38 7.48 6.80
CA TYR A 394 -10.99 6.10 6.49
C TYR A 394 -11.90 5.49 5.41
N SER A 395 -13.20 5.76 5.48
CA SER A 395 -14.17 5.27 4.49
C SER A 395 -13.96 5.91 3.12
N MET A 396 -13.71 7.22 3.05
CA MET A 396 -13.37 7.90 1.78
C MET A 396 -12.16 7.26 1.11
N VAL A 397 -11.12 6.98 1.88
CA VAL A 397 -9.87 6.44 1.36
C VAL A 397 -9.98 4.97 0.97
N SER A 398 -10.67 4.14 1.77
CA SER A 398 -10.65 2.67 1.61
C SER A 398 -11.84 2.12 0.83
N PHE A 399 -13.00 2.79 0.87
CA PHE A 399 -14.25 2.26 0.32
C PHE A 399 -14.86 3.11 -0.79
N THR A 400 -14.14 4.16 -1.23
CA THR A 400 -14.55 4.99 -2.37
C THR A 400 -13.39 5.26 -3.31
N ASN A 401 -13.70 5.85 -4.47
CA ASN A 401 -12.70 6.37 -5.41
C ASN A 401 -12.50 7.89 -5.29
N THR A 402 -12.90 8.51 -4.15
CA THR A 402 -12.61 9.92 -3.87
C THR A 402 -11.11 10.20 -4.02
N PRO A 403 -10.65 11.16 -4.82
CA PRO A 403 -9.23 11.45 -4.98
C PRO A 403 -8.52 11.59 -3.63
N TYR A 404 -7.30 11.03 -3.49
CA TYR A 404 -6.58 11.09 -2.21
C TYR A 404 -6.33 12.52 -1.71
N SER A 405 -6.05 13.45 -2.63
CA SER A 405 -5.89 14.87 -2.30
C SER A 405 -7.18 15.49 -1.74
N GLU A 406 -8.33 15.16 -2.32
CA GLU A 406 -9.63 15.61 -1.86
C GLU A 406 -10.00 14.97 -0.51
N ALA A 407 -9.80 13.64 -0.38
CA ALA A 407 -10.01 12.94 0.90
C ALA A 407 -9.15 13.53 2.03
N TRP A 408 -7.89 13.90 1.74
CA TRP A 408 -7.01 14.59 2.66
C TRP A 408 -7.55 15.95 3.10
N GLU A 409 -7.94 16.79 2.14
CA GLU A 409 -8.50 18.12 2.44
C GLU A 409 -9.78 18.04 3.27
N ILE A 410 -10.71 17.14 2.89
CA ILE A 410 -11.96 16.93 3.64
C ILE A 410 -11.64 16.41 5.05
N GLY A 411 -10.76 15.41 5.16
CA GLY A 411 -10.37 14.84 6.45
C GLY A 411 -9.78 15.86 7.40
N MET A 412 -8.92 16.75 6.91
CA MET A 412 -8.32 17.81 7.72
C MET A 412 -9.36 18.87 8.17
N LYS A 413 -10.38 19.15 7.35
CA LYS A 413 -11.52 20.00 7.77
C LYS A 413 -12.35 19.31 8.85
N GLN A 414 -12.63 18.01 8.66
CA GLN A 414 -13.34 17.19 9.65
C GLN A 414 -12.59 17.14 10.99
N GLU A 415 -11.28 16.95 10.98
CA GLU A 415 -10.47 16.93 12.21
C GLU A 415 -10.52 18.26 12.95
N LYS A 416 -10.41 19.39 12.24
CA LYS A 416 -10.57 20.73 12.85
C LYS A 416 -11.96 20.94 13.46
N LEU A 417 -13.01 20.45 12.81
CA LEU A 417 -14.36 20.50 13.34
C LEU A 417 -14.46 19.65 14.61
N MET A 418 -13.95 18.43 14.58
CA MET A 418 -13.98 17.54 15.74
C MET A 418 -13.20 18.09 16.94
N GLN A 419 -12.07 18.74 16.73
CA GLN A 419 -11.35 19.45 17.81
C GLN A 419 -12.24 20.48 18.52
N ARG A 420 -13.06 21.24 17.76
CA ARG A 420 -14.04 22.19 18.34
C ARG A 420 -15.18 21.49 19.07
N ILE A 421 -15.62 20.34 18.60
CA ILE A 421 -16.65 19.54 19.26
C ILE A 421 -16.12 18.96 20.57
N MET A 422 -14.93 18.35 20.53
CA MET A 422 -14.30 17.74 21.70
C MET A 422 -13.94 18.74 22.80
N SER A 423 -13.74 20.02 22.46
CA SER A 423 -13.56 21.09 23.45
C SER A 423 -14.86 21.55 24.13
N THR A 424 -16.00 20.95 23.80
CA THR A 424 -17.28 21.28 24.46
C THR A 424 -17.27 20.79 25.92
N PRO A 425 -17.62 21.63 26.91
CA PRO A 425 -17.67 21.18 28.31
C PRO A 425 -18.57 19.95 28.52
N ASN A 426 -18.10 18.99 29.30
CA ASN A 426 -18.75 17.70 29.57
C ASN A 426 -19.15 16.92 28.31
N ILE A 427 -18.31 16.94 27.30
CA ILE A 427 -18.57 16.28 26.00
C ILE A 427 -18.87 14.78 26.16
N GLU A 428 -18.26 14.10 27.12
CA GLU A 428 -18.46 12.68 27.44
C GLU A 428 -19.92 12.34 27.82
N LYS A 429 -20.70 13.34 28.25
CA LYS A 429 -22.14 13.20 28.52
C LYS A 429 -22.99 13.89 27.44
N ALA A 430 -22.56 15.06 26.98
CA ALA A 430 -23.30 15.91 26.06
C ALA A 430 -23.45 15.29 24.66
N TRP A 431 -22.49 14.48 24.18
CA TRP A 431 -22.49 13.93 22.81
C TRP A 431 -23.66 13.01 22.51
N LYS A 432 -24.29 12.43 23.57
CA LYS A 432 -25.47 11.56 23.41
C LYS A 432 -26.70 12.35 23.03
N THR A 433 -26.71 13.67 23.25
CA THR A 433 -27.84 14.56 22.95
C THR A 433 -27.82 15.06 21.51
N ASP A 434 -28.98 15.43 20.98
CA ASP A 434 -29.11 15.99 19.63
C ASP A 434 -28.39 17.34 19.48
N LYS A 435 -28.16 18.04 20.61
CA LYS A 435 -27.50 19.36 20.62
C LYS A 435 -26.08 19.30 19.98
N ILE A 436 -25.33 18.25 20.25
CA ILE A 436 -23.99 18.10 19.66
C ILE A 436 -24.10 17.80 18.15
N MET A 437 -25.02 16.94 17.74
CA MET A 437 -25.27 16.65 16.33
C MET A 437 -25.72 17.90 15.55
N GLN A 438 -26.58 18.72 16.14
CA GLN A 438 -26.99 20.02 15.59
C GLN A 438 -25.80 21.00 15.47
N LYS A 439 -24.94 21.03 16.52
CA LYS A 439 -23.73 21.87 16.51
C LYS A 439 -22.77 21.43 15.40
N MET A 440 -22.57 20.12 15.19
CA MET A 440 -21.76 19.62 14.10
C MET A 440 -22.32 20.03 12.75
N LEU A 441 -23.64 19.88 12.56
CA LEU A 441 -24.32 20.26 11.32
C LEU A 441 -24.19 21.76 11.00
N PHE A 442 -24.21 22.60 12.04
CA PHE A 442 -24.03 24.05 11.88
C PHE A 442 -22.59 24.45 11.52
N LEU A 443 -21.60 23.66 11.93
CA LEU A 443 -20.17 23.93 11.70
C LEU A 443 -19.62 23.37 10.38
N LEU A 444 -20.39 22.52 9.70
CA LEU A 444 -20.09 22.02 8.34
C LEU A 444 -20.33 23.11 7.29
#